data_d98eda131be09418684501961f33967c
#
_entry.id   d98eda131be09418684501961f33967c
#
_cell.length_a   1.000
_cell.length_b   1.000
_cell.length_c   1.000
_cell.angle_alpha   90.00
_cell.angle_beta   90.00
_cell.angle_gamma   90.00
#
_symmetry.space_group_name_H-M   'P 1'
#
loop_
_entity.id
_entity.type
_entity.pdbx_description
1 polymer ?
#
loop_
_entity_poly.entity_id
_entity_poly.type
_entity_poly.pdbx_seq_one_letter_code
_entity_poly.pdbx_strand_id
1 'polypeptide(L)'
;MEKNTILWADDEMELLKPHILFLNNKGYDVITAVSGDEALDIVKENRGIDAVLLDENMPGLSGLETLAKIKQLRADLPVIMITKSEEEHIMDDAIGGKIADYLIKPVNPNQIILSLKKTLDNKRLVSEKTNTEYRKEFGQIGMTLSDNLKWSEWVDVFKKIVYWELEMDKAQDKGMLDVLKMQKADANTQFFKFVEKNYVNWLNGKDANPPTMSHTLLKNKFIPELDKSESIFLIVIDNLRYDQWKIIQPVIQDYYKVENEELYISILPTATQYARNALFSGLMPSEMEKRHPDWWLNDEDEGGKNMHEEDFLQAQLKRLGKDVKLSYNKVTNYAGGKKLAESINNLMQNKLNVIVYNFVDMLSHARTEMEVIRELADDEPAYRSITMSWFEHSPLLDMIKQLAAKKVKIVITTDHGTVHVKEPTKVLGDKNVNTNLRYKQGKALDYNAKEVFEVKNPSDAFLPKLHPSSRFIFAKEDRFFAYPNNFNHYVNYYRNTFQHGGISLEEMIIPYITLSPR
;
A
#
# COMPACT_ATOMS: atom_id res chain seq x y z
N MET A 1 37.36 0.64 -0.72
CA MET A 1 36.22 1.23 0.02
C MET A 1 35.70 2.38 -0.82
N GLU A 2 34.43 2.38 -1.18
CA GLU A 2 33.80 3.54 -1.79
C GLU A 2 33.88 4.72 -0.82
N LYS A 3 34.20 5.90 -1.33
CA LYS A 3 34.27 7.12 -0.54
C LYS A 3 32.86 7.67 -0.38
N ASN A 4 32.49 8.07 0.84
CA ASN A 4 31.23 8.76 1.06
C ASN A 4 31.23 10.13 0.36
N THR A 5 30.18 10.44 -0.39
CA THR A 5 30.01 11.70 -1.12
C THR A 5 29.18 12.68 -0.30
N ILE A 6 29.76 13.84 0.00
CA ILE A 6 29.16 14.89 0.82
C ILE A 6 28.87 16.10 -0.06
N LEU A 7 27.62 16.56 -0.10
CA LEU A 7 27.29 17.88 -0.66
C LEU A 7 27.46 18.94 0.42
N TRP A 8 28.27 19.97 0.12
CA TRP A 8 28.41 21.13 1.01
C TRP A 8 27.89 22.38 0.33
N ALA A 9 26.84 22.97 0.85
CA ALA A 9 26.23 24.21 0.39
C ALA A 9 26.52 25.35 1.37
N ASP A 10 27.23 26.38 0.90
CA ASP A 10 27.62 27.58 1.67
C ASP A 10 28.02 28.66 0.67
N ASP A 11 27.60 29.89 0.85
CA ASP A 11 27.95 31.00 -0.07
C ASP A 11 29.42 31.50 0.10
N GLU A 12 30.07 31.13 1.21
CA GLU A 12 31.47 31.46 1.49
C GLU A 12 32.45 30.35 1.13
N MET A 13 32.17 29.54 0.04
CA MET A 13 32.96 28.35 -0.36
C MET A 13 34.47 28.63 -0.51
N GLU A 14 34.88 29.81 -0.94
CA GLU A 14 36.31 30.16 -1.06
C GLU A 14 37.04 30.08 0.30
N LEU A 15 36.38 30.44 1.40
CA LEU A 15 36.93 30.40 2.76
C LEU A 15 36.98 28.96 3.30
N LEU A 16 36.20 28.08 2.75
CA LEU A 16 36.05 26.68 3.19
C LEU A 16 36.99 25.71 2.47
N LYS A 17 37.78 26.15 1.49
CA LYS A 17 38.76 25.31 0.76
C LYS A 17 39.68 24.48 1.66
N PRO A 18 40.23 25.02 2.77
CA PRO A 18 41.04 24.21 3.69
C PRO A 18 40.25 23.05 4.36
N HIS A 19 38.96 23.29 4.69
CA HIS A 19 38.08 22.29 5.26
C HIS A 19 37.75 21.20 4.27
N ILE A 20 37.47 21.59 3.03
CA ILE A 20 37.19 20.63 1.92
C ILE A 20 38.39 19.74 1.68
N LEU A 21 39.61 20.33 1.59
CA LEU A 21 40.84 19.58 1.42
C LEU A 21 41.07 18.60 2.60
N PHE A 22 40.78 19.03 3.82
CA PHE A 22 40.88 18.18 4.99
C PHE A 22 39.90 17.00 4.93
N LEU A 23 38.63 17.21 4.54
CA LEU A 23 37.65 16.14 4.37
C LEU A 23 38.05 15.18 3.26
N ASN A 24 38.53 15.67 2.13
CA ASN A 24 39.02 14.84 1.03
C ASN A 24 40.20 13.92 1.48
N ASN A 25 41.12 14.47 2.28
CA ASN A 25 42.24 13.69 2.86
C ASN A 25 41.78 12.64 3.90
N LYS A 26 40.59 12.83 4.47
CA LYS A 26 39.97 11.88 5.42
C LYS A 26 39.05 10.83 4.75
N GLY A 27 39.01 10.82 3.41
CA GLY A 27 38.31 9.77 2.66
C GLY A 27 36.87 10.12 2.28
N TYR A 28 36.46 11.36 2.39
CA TYR A 28 35.20 11.86 1.85
C TYR A 28 35.43 12.42 0.43
N ASP A 29 34.39 12.45 -0.37
CA ASP A 29 34.34 13.17 -1.64
C ASP A 29 33.36 14.33 -1.50
N VAL A 30 33.85 15.58 -1.68
CA VAL A 30 33.06 16.78 -1.39
C VAL A 30 32.64 17.48 -2.66
N ILE A 31 31.32 17.53 -2.91
CA ILE A 31 30.70 18.34 -3.97
C ILE A 31 30.26 19.67 -3.31
N THR A 32 30.51 20.79 -3.97
CA THR A 32 30.21 22.12 -3.44
C THR A 32 29.06 22.77 -4.17
N ALA A 33 28.25 23.56 -3.45
CA ALA A 33 27.22 24.44 -3.98
C ALA A 33 27.31 25.80 -3.30
N VAL A 34 27.10 26.90 -4.03
CA VAL A 34 27.18 28.26 -3.50
C VAL A 34 25.81 28.85 -3.14
N SER A 35 24.74 28.09 -3.33
CA SER A 35 23.37 28.50 -3.01
C SER A 35 22.47 27.30 -2.75
N GLY A 36 21.30 27.56 -2.13
CA GLY A 36 20.27 26.53 -1.92
C GLY A 36 19.68 25.96 -3.21
N ASP A 37 19.50 26.78 -4.24
CA ASP A 37 18.98 26.33 -5.53
C ASP A 37 19.96 25.39 -6.24
N GLU A 38 21.26 25.72 -6.27
CA GLU A 38 22.30 24.86 -6.82
C GLU A 38 22.39 23.53 -6.04
N ALA A 39 22.30 23.57 -4.72
CA ALA A 39 22.28 22.37 -3.89
C ALA A 39 21.10 21.46 -4.24
N LEU A 40 19.91 22.02 -4.48
CA LEU A 40 18.71 21.26 -4.87
C LEU A 40 18.88 20.60 -6.24
N ASP A 41 19.48 21.30 -7.20
CA ASP A 41 19.71 20.73 -8.53
C ASP A 41 20.73 19.59 -8.47
N ILE A 42 21.80 19.74 -7.70
CA ILE A 42 22.78 18.66 -7.47
C ILE A 42 22.13 17.45 -6.80
N VAL A 43 21.24 17.65 -5.82
CA VAL A 43 20.52 16.56 -5.12
C VAL A 43 19.58 15.81 -6.07
N LYS A 44 18.94 16.51 -7.03
CA LYS A 44 18.07 15.89 -8.05
C LYS A 44 18.87 15.01 -9.00
N GLU A 45 20.02 15.53 -9.47
CA GLU A 45 20.83 14.89 -10.50
C GLU A 45 21.72 13.76 -9.97
N ASN A 46 22.18 13.87 -8.71
CA ASN A 46 23.14 12.94 -8.12
C ASN A 46 22.54 12.14 -6.95
N ARG A 47 22.10 10.92 -7.21
CA ARG A 47 21.60 10.00 -6.17
C ARG A 47 22.69 9.43 -5.26
N GLY A 48 23.96 9.58 -5.60
CA GLY A 48 25.10 9.07 -4.83
C GLY A 48 25.52 9.93 -3.64
N ILE A 49 24.80 11.01 -3.33
CA ILE A 49 25.08 11.86 -2.16
C ILE A 49 24.65 11.13 -0.89
N ASP A 50 25.57 11.01 0.08
CA ASP A 50 25.37 10.30 1.35
C ASP A 50 24.94 11.23 2.50
N ALA A 51 25.39 12.51 2.50
CA ALA A 51 24.98 13.53 3.44
C ALA A 51 25.12 14.94 2.86
N VAL A 52 24.40 15.89 3.44
CA VAL A 52 24.48 17.31 3.08
C VAL A 52 24.96 18.12 4.30
N LEU A 53 25.97 18.98 4.09
CA LEU A 53 26.32 20.08 4.98
C LEU A 53 25.67 21.34 4.42
N LEU A 54 24.82 22.00 5.18
CA LEU A 54 23.97 23.08 4.68
C LEU A 54 24.10 24.31 5.57
N ASP A 55 24.63 25.38 4.99
CA ASP A 55 24.64 26.66 5.68
C ASP A 55 23.23 27.25 5.77
N GLU A 56 22.94 27.89 6.86
CA GLU A 56 21.62 28.48 7.08
C GLU A 56 21.43 29.78 6.32
N ASN A 57 22.47 30.61 6.25
CA ASN A 57 22.41 31.95 5.68
C ASN A 57 23.00 31.97 4.28
N MET A 58 22.23 31.59 3.27
CA MET A 58 22.61 31.64 1.87
C MET A 58 21.75 32.63 1.10
N PRO A 59 22.30 33.24 0.02
CA PRO A 59 21.52 34.13 -0.85
C PRO A 59 20.46 33.30 -1.62
N GLY A 60 19.26 33.87 -1.76
CA GLY A 60 18.12 33.21 -2.41
C GLY A 60 17.33 32.36 -1.41
N LEU A 61 17.36 31.05 -1.54
CA LEU A 61 16.75 30.15 -0.58
C LEU A 61 17.60 30.04 0.68
N SER A 62 16.99 30.28 1.83
CA SER A 62 17.63 30.02 3.14
C SER A 62 17.95 28.53 3.32
N GLY A 63 18.85 28.20 4.25
CA GLY A 63 19.15 26.81 4.58
C GLY A 63 17.93 26.02 5.03
N LEU A 64 17.03 26.63 5.80
CA LEU A 64 15.79 25.97 6.26
C LEU A 64 14.80 25.69 5.12
N GLU A 65 14.65 26.63 4.18
CA GLU A 65 13.83 26.42 2.99
C GLU A 65 14.43 25.34 2.08
N THR A 66 15.76 25.34 1.94
CA THR A 66 16.51 24.33 1.19
C THR A 66 16.38 22.96 1.84
N LEU A 67 16.51 22.86 3.18
CA LEU A 67 16.28 21.63 3.94
C LEU A 67 14.89 21.06 3.68
N ALA A 68 13.85 21.89 3.77
CA ALA A 68 12.47 21.46 3.54
C ALA A 68 12.29 20.85 2.14
N LYS A 69 12.88 21.49 1.10
CA LYS A 69 12.83 20.99 -0.28
C LYS A 69 13.68 19.73 -0.48
N ILE A 70 14.89 19.66 0.12
CA ILE A 70 15.71 18.42 0.09
C ILE A 70 14.92 17.26 0.69
N LYS A 71 14.25 17.47 1.83
CA LYS A 71 13.45 16.44 2.49
C LYS A 71 12.19 16.03 1.71
N GLN A 72 11.65 16.92 0.90
CA GLN A 72 10.59 16.56 -0.07
C GLN A 72 11.10 15.69 -1.22
N LEU A 73 12.33 15.96 -1.71
CA LEU A 73 12.97 15.20 -2.78
C LEU A 73 13.54 13.87 -2.30
N ARG A 74 14.21 13.89 -1.14
CA ARG A 74 14.89 12.74 -0.51
C ARG A 74 14.74 12.80 1.01
N ALA A 75 13.66 12.26 1.54
CA ALA A 75 13.35 12.25 2.97
C ALA A 75 14.46 11.56 3.81
N ASP A 76 15.14 10.58 3.22
CA ASP A 76 16.20 9.75 3.82
C ASP A 76 17.58 10.41 3.83
N LEU A 77 17.79 11.46 3.01
CA LEU A 77 19.10 12.11 2.91
C LEU A 77 19.40 12.91 4.18
N PRO A 78 20.43 12.55 4.96
CA PRO A 78 20.74 13.26 6.16
C PRO A 78 21.31 14.65 5.83
N VAL A 79 20.80 15.67 6.54
CA VAL A 79 21.24 17.05 6.41
C VAL A 79 21.78 17.52 7.76
N ILE A 80 23.00 18.01 7.77
CA ILE A 80 23.68 18.63 8.91
C ILE A 80 23.66 20.14 8.67
N MET A 81 22.95 20.87 9.52
CA MET A 81 22.88 22.35 9.43
C MET A 81 24.14 23.00 10.00
N ILE A 82 24.59 24.09 9.37
CA ILE A 82 25.68 24.93 9.83
C ILE A 82 25.10 26.32 10.11
N THR A 83 25.24 26.81 11.34
CA THR A 83 24.56 28.03 11.82
C THR A 83 25.48 28.96 12.59
N LYS A 84 25.13 30.24 12.72
CA LYS A 84 25.88 31.26 13.48
C LYS A 84 25.37 31.45 14.92
N SER A 85 24.20 30.92 15.29
CA SER A 85 23.56 31.22 16.58
C SER A 85 23.11 29.95 17.33
N GLU A 86 23.26 29.97 18.66
CA GLU A 86 22.76 28.93 19.56
C GLU A 86 21.23 29.02 19.78
N GLU A 87 20.61 30.18 19.53
CA GLU A 87 19.16 30.37 19.72
C GLU A 87 18.32 29.62 18.68
N GLU A 88 18.94 29.19 17.59
CA GLU A 88 18.30 28.39 16.51
C GLU A 88 17.97 26.96 16.94
N HIS A 89 18.47 26.50 18.08
CA HIS A 89 18.01 25.25 18.71
C HIS A 89 16.50 25.19 18.97
N ILE A 90 15.88 26.34 19.21
CA ILE A 90 14.43 26.42 19.44
C ILE A 90 13.65 26.13 18.13
N MET A 91 14.28 26.36 16.98
CA MET A 91 13.72 26.00 15.69
C MET A 91 13.80 24.51 15.39
N ASP A 92 14.73 23.76 16.00
CA ASP A 92 14.88 22.32 15.82
C ASP A 92 13.64 21.55 16.32
N ASP A 93 13.08 21.96 17.43
CA ASP A 93 11.80 21.45 17.94
C ASP A 93 10.61 21.80 17.02
N ALA A 94 10.67 22.95 16.34
CA ALA A 94 9.62 23.40 15.44
C ALA A 94 9.70 22.74 14.02
N ILE A 95 10.91 22.35 13.58
CA ILE A 95 11.15 21.65 12.30
C ILE A 95 10.98 20.13 12.46
N GLY A 96 10.79 19.66 13.69
CA GLY A 96 10.36 18.28 13.97
C GLY A 96 11.35 17.21 13.51
N GLY A 97 12.64 17.32 13.92
CA GLY A 97 13.62 16.24 13.72
C GLY A 97 14.02 15.99 12.27
N LYS A 98 13.86 16.96 11.37
CA LYS A 98 14.25 16.84 9.95
C LYS A 98 15.75 16.96 9.71
N ILE A 99 16.53 17.50 10.66
CA ILE A 99 17.99 17.58 10.59
C ILE A 99 18.64 16.38 11.28
N ALA A 100 19.79 15.94 10.75
CA ALA A 100 20.56 14.83 11.32
C ALA A 100 21.48 15.28 12.44
N ASP A 101 22.03 16.48 12.32
CA ASP A 101 22.90 17.15 13.30
C ASP A 101 23.01 18.65 12.95
N TYR A 102 23.64 19.44 13.83
CA TYR A 102 23.95 20.85 13.55
C TYR A 102 25.34 21.20 14.05
N LEU A 103 25.96 22.22 13.44
CA LEU A 103 27.27 22.74 13.76
C LEU A 103 27.23 24.26 13.88
N ILE A 104 27.92 24.83 14.88
CA ILE A 104 27.93 26.28 15.11
C ILE A 104 29.22 26.88 14.52
N LYS A 105 29.08 27.95 13.72
CA LYS A 105 30.23 28.70 13.18
C LYS A 105 30.96 29.46 14.30
N PRO A 106 32.28 29.50 14.32
CA PRO A 106 33.22 28.96 13.34
C PRO A 106 33.40 27.45 13.46
N VAL A 107 33.22 26.76 12.35
CA VAL A 107 33.20 25.30 12.32
C VAL A 107 34.62 24.74 12.36
N ASN A 108 34.91 23.86 13.30
CA ASN A 108 36.16 23.12 13.32
C ASN A 108 36.08 21.89 12.40
N PRO A 109 37.09 21.63 11.51
CA PRO A 109 37.09 20.48 10.64
C PRO A 109 36.89 19.12 11.35
N ASN A 110 37.37 18.98 12.59
CA ASN A 110 37.14 17.76 13.38
C ASN A 110 35.70 17.61 13.85
N GLN A 111 34.99 18.70 14.12
CA GLN A 111 33.56 18.64 14.45
C GLN A 111 32.74 18.16 13.25
N ILE A 112 33.06 18.63 12.05
CA ILE A 112 32.42 18.16 10.82
C ILE A 112 32.61 16.63 10.68
N ILE A 113 33.86 16.14 10.87
CA ILE A 113 34.12 14.68 10.79
C ILE A 113 33.34 13.91 11.85
N LEU A 114 33.26 14.41 13.08
CA LEU A 114 32.52 13.74 14.15
C LEU A 114 31.03 13.67 13.82
N SER A 115 30.44 14.78 13.35
CA SER A 115 29.05 14.82 12.94
C SER A 115 28.78 13.90 11.73
N LEU A 116 29.62 13.94 10.69
CA LEU A 116 29.51 13.05 9.54
C LEU A 116 29.64 11.57 9.93
N LYS A 117 30.61 11.23 10.77
CA LYS A 117 30.77 9.84 11.26
C LYS A 117 29.55 9.37 12.04
N LYS A 118 29.08 10.17 13.01
CA LYS A 118 27.88 9.87 13.79
C LYS A 118 26.67 9.63 12.87
N THR A 119 26.49 10.49 11.87
CA THR A 119 25.36 10.43 10.95
C THR A 119 25.44 9.24 9.99
N LEU A 120 26.59 9.02 9.35
CA LEU A 120 26.80 7.98 8.36
C LEU A 120 26.99 6.59 9.01
N ASP A 121 27.70 6.50 10.16
CA ASP A 121 27.85 5.24 10.88
C ASP A 121 26.51 4.77 11.48
N ASN A 122 25.64 5.67 11.95
CA ASN A 122 24.30 5.29 12.40
C ASN A 122 23.50 4.67 11.26
N LYS A 123 23.50 5.25 10.06
CA LYS A 123 22.82 4.66 8.87
C LYS A 123 23.38 3.28 8.55
N ARG A 124 24.71 3.12 8.54
CA ARG A 124 25.35 1.82 8.30
C ARG A 124 25.02 0.80 9.38
N LEU A 125 25.11 1.17 10.66
CA LEU A 125 24.81 0.28 11.79
C LEU A 125 23.35 -0.18 11.79
N VAL A 126 22.40 0.70 11.44
CA VAL A 126 20.99 0.35 11.30
C VAL A 126 20.80 -0.65 10.16
N SER A 127 21.40 -0.40 9.00
CA SER A 127 21.35 -1.34 7.86
C SER A 127 21.96 -2.70 8.20
N GLU A 128 23.16 -2.74 8.79
CA GLU A 128 23.82 -3.99 9.20
C GLU A 128 22.99 -4.77 10.25
N LYS A 129 22.36 -4.07 11.20
CA LYS A 129 21.46 -4.68 12.18
C LYS A 129 20.24 -5.28 11.51
N THR A 130 19.54 -4.51 10.67
CA THR A 130 18.35 -4.94 9.91
C THR A 130 18.68 -6.18 9.08
N ASN A 131 19.81 -6.18 8.35
CA ASN A 131 20.24 -7.31 7.54
C ASN A 131 20.56 -8.55 8.37
N THR A 132 21.18 -8.37 9.54
CA THR A 132 21.48 -9.47 10.45
C THR A 132 20.23 -10.09 11.04
N GLU A 133 19.27 -9.27 11.44
CA GLU A 133 17.99 -9.72 11.97
C GLU A 133 17.17 -10.44 10.88
N TYR A 134 17.11 -9.90 9.67
CA TYR A 134 16.42 -10.55 8.55
C TYR A 134 17.04 -11.89 8.19
N ARG A 135 18.38 -12.00 8.13
CA ARG A 135 19.05 -13.28 7.83
C ARG A 135 18.66 -14.39 8.81
N LYS A 136 18.45 -14.06 10.08
CA LYS A 136 17.95 -15.03 11.08
C LYS A 136 16.50 -15.43 10.78
N GLU A 137 15.65 -14.48 10.44
CA GLU A 137 14.24 -14.73 10.20
C GLU A 137 13.96 -15.34 8.82
N PHE A 138 14.82 -15.06 7.83
CA PHE A 138 14.75 -15.67 6.49
C PHE A 138 14.67 -17.20 6.55
N GLY A 139 15.55 -17.82 7.32
CA GLY A 139 15.55 -19.28 7.50
C GLY A 139 14.27 -19.78 8.16
N GLN A 140 13.74 -19.05 9.15
CA GLN A 140 12.49 -19.40 9.84
C GLN A 140 11.29 -19.30 8.90
N ILE A 141 11.16 -18.22 8.13
CA ILE A 141 10.10 -18.06 7.13
C ILE A 141 10.19 -19.18 6.09
N GLY A 142 11.40 -19.50 5.58
CA GLY A 142 11.61 -20.57 4.61
C GLY A 142 11.22 -21.95 5.14
N MET A 143 11.55 -22.28 6.39
CA MET A 143 11.12 -23.52 7.06
C MET A 143 9.59 -23.56 7.20
N THR A 144 8.98 -22.47 7.66
CA THR A 144 7.53 -22.36 7.81
C THR A 144 6.82 -22.58 6.47
N LEU A 145 7.31 -21.98 5.37
CA LEU A 145 6.74 -22.15 4.03
C LEU A 145 6.80 -23.59 3.50
N SER A 146 7.68 -24.42 4.04
CA SER A 146 7.80 -25.85 3.66
C SER A 146 6.74 -26.73 4.31
N ASP A 147 6.01 -26.24 5.30
CA ASP A 147 4.98 -26.95 6.03
C ASP A 147 3.56 -26.74 5.43
N ASN A 148 2.60 -27.59 5.85
CA ASN A 148 1.19 -27.43 5.49
C ASN A 148 0.56 -26.34 6.36
N LEU A 149 0.73 -25.08 5.99
CA LEU A 149 0.28 -23.93 6.77
C LEU A 149 -1.25 -23.86 6.90
N LYS A 150 -1.71 -23.48 8.08
CA LYS A 150 -3.10 -23.05 8.32
C LYS A 150 -3.24 -21.56 7.99
N TRP A 151 -4.48 -21.10 7.90
CA TRP A 151 -4.78 -19.69 7.62
C TRP A 151 -4.07 -18.71 8.58
N SER A 152 -4.09 -18.97 9.88
CA SER A 152 -3.43 -18.10 10.86
C SER A 152 -1.92 -17.99 10.63
N GLU A 153 -1.27 -19.08 10.22
CA GLU A 153 0.15 -19.12 9.94
C GLU A 153 0.48 -18.35 8.64
N TRP A 154 -0.41 -18.40 7.63
CA TRP A 154 -0.31 -17.57 6.44
C TRP A 154 -0.41 -16.08 6.76
N VAL A 155 -1.29 -15.69 7.68
CA VAL A 155 -1.38 -14.30 8.17
C VAL A 155 -0.05 -13.88 8.81
N ASP A 156 0.54 -14.71 9.66
CA ASP A 156 1.81 -14.40 10.33
C ASP A 156 2.97 -14.30 9.34
N VAL A 157 3.08 -15.22 8.39
CA VAL A 157 4.09 -15.17 7.32
C VAL A 157 3.93 -13.90 6.48
N PHE A 158 2.71 -13.56 6.07
CA PHE A 158 2.49 -12.36 5.27
C PHE A 158 2.82 -11.07 6.04
N LYS A 159 2.41 -10.98 7.31
CA LYS A 159 2.79 -9.86 8.18
C LYS A 159 4.31 -9.70 8.31
N LYS A 160 5.05 -10.80 8.42
CA LYS A 160 6.51 -10.78 8.48
C LYS A 160 7.14 -10.32 7.17
N ILE A 161 6.66 -10.83 6.03
CA ILE A 161 7.15 -10.39 4.71
C ILE A 161 6.94 -8.89 4.55
N VAL A 162 5.73 -8.37 4.83
CA VAL A 162 5.44 -6.93 4.75
C VAL A 162 6.31 -6.12 5.72
N TYR A 163 6.51 -6.59 6.95
CA TYR A 163 7.39 -5.93 7.91
C TYR A 163 8.81 -5.77 7.33
N TRP A 164 9.39 -6.86 6.79
CA TRP A 164 10.74 -6.82 6.23
C TRP A 164 10.83 -6.00 4.94
N GLU A 165 9.79 -5.98 4.10
CA GLU A 165 9.75 -5.07 2.95
C GLU A 165 9.88 -3.60 3.38
N LEU A 166 9.13 -3.20 4.40
CA LEU A 166 9.16 -1.82 4.90
C LEU A 166 10.47 -1.48 5.62
N GLU A 167 11.08 -2.41 6.36
CA GLU A 167 12.37 -2.19 7.02
C GLU A 167 13.52 -2.15 6.01
N MET A 168 13.50 -2.99 4.96
CA MET A 168 14.52 -2.97 3.90
C MET A 168 14.42 -1.72 3.03
N ASP A 169 13.22 -1.21 2.77
CA ASP A 169 13.03 0.07 2.08
C ASP A 169 13.72 1.21 2.84
N LYS A 170 13.58 1.25 4.17
CA LYS A 170 14.28 2.22 5.02
C LYS A 170 15.80 2.04 5.02
N ALA A 171 16.28 0.80 5.00
CA ALA A 171 17.70 0.46 5.02
C ALA A 171 18.39 0.67 3.66
N GLN A 172 17.63 0.75 2.55
CA GLN A 172 18.12 0.94 1.18
C GLN A 172 19.18 -0.08 0.71
N ASP A 173 19.16 -1.29 1.27
CA ASP A 173 20.07 -2.38 0.87
C ASP A 173 19.48 -3.19 -0.29
N LYS A 174 19.94 -2.89 -1.51
CA LYS A 174 19.46 -3.53 -2.74
C LYS A 174 19.68 -5.04 -2.76
N GLY A 175 20.81 -5.53 -2.22
CA GLY A 175 21.12 -6.95 -2.23
C GLY A 175 20.16 -7.76 -1.36
N MET A 176 19.84 -7.27 -0.17
CA MET A 176 18.90 -7.93 0.72
C MET A 176 17.44 -7.77 0.26
N LEU A 177 17.11 -6.66 -0.41
CA LEU A 177 15.80 -6.49 -1.07
C LEU A 177 15.55 -7.57 -2.13
N ASP A 178 16.55 -7.92 -2.93
CA ASP A 178 16.41 -8.97 -3.95
C ASP A 178 16.20 -10.35 -3.31
N VAL A 179 16.88 -10.64 -2.20
CA VAL A 179 16.67 -11.88 -1.43
C VAL A 179 15.24 -11.94 -0.87
N LEU A 180 14.74 -10.82 -0.33
CA LEU A 180 13.36 -10.73 0.17
C LEU A 180 12.32 -10.88 -0.95
N LYS A 181 12.55 -10.30 -2.14
CA LYS A 181 11.70 -10.50 -3.32
C LYS A 181 11.62 -11.96 -3.73
N MET A 182 12.74 -12.68 -3.71
CA MET A 182 12.76 -14.13 -3.99
C MET A 182 11.95 -14.90 -2.94
N GLN A 183 12.08 -14.59 -1.66
CA GLN A 183 11.30 -15.22 -0.59
C GLN A 183 9.80 -14.92 -0.72
N LYS A 184 9.44 -13.70 -1.07
CA LYS A 184 8.03 -13.31 -1.33
C LYS A 184 7.45 -14.05 -2.54
N ALA A 185 8.23 -14.23 -3.61
CA ALA A 185 7.81 -15.00 -4.78
C ALA A 185 7.57 -16.48 -4.42
N ASP A 186 8.45 -17.10 -3.61
CA ASP A 186 8.24 -18.46 -3.10
C ASP A 186 6.99 -18.53 -2.20
N ALA A 187 6.81 -17.58 -1.30
CA ALA A 187 5.61 -17.47 -0.47
C ALA A 187 4.33 -17.38 -1.32
N ASN A 188 4.32 -16.57 -2.37
CA ASN A 188 3.19 -16.46 -3.31
C ASN A 188 2.92 -17.80 -4.03
N THR A 189 3.97 -18.53 -4.43
CA THR A 189 3.84 -19.86 -5.05
C THR A 189 3.20 -20.87 -4.09
N GLN A 190 3.63 -20.90 -2.83
CA GLN A 190 3.05 -21.81 -1.84
C GLN A 190 1.63 -21.37 -1.43
N PHE A 191 1.38 -20.07 -1.30
CA PHE A 191 0.04 -19.53 -1.03
C PHE A 191 -0.95 -19.85 -2.13
N PHE A 192 -0.53 -19.78 -3.38
CA PHE A 192 -1.36 -20.21 -4.50
C PHE A 192 -1.82 -21.67 -4.35
N LYS A 193 -0.89 -22.59 -4.03
CA LYS A 193 -1.23 -24.01 -3.80
C LYS A 193 -2.18 -24.18 -2.61
N PHE A 194 -1.99 -23.39 -1.57
CA PHE A 194 -2.88 -23.38 -0.40
C PHE A 194 -4.30 -22.95 -0.77
N VAL A 195 -4.46 -21.89 -1.55
CA VAL A 195 -5.76 -21.41 -2.03
C VAL A 195 -6.40 -22.45 -2.98
N GLU A 196 -5.65 -22.95 -3.96
CA GLU A 196 -6.10 -23.97 -4.91
C GLU A 196 -6.69 -25.21 -4.21
N LYS A 197 -6.03 -25.66 -3.15
CA LYS A 197 -6.44 -26.84 -2.38
C LYS A 197 -7.68 -26.59 -1.51
N ASN A 198 -7.83 -25.39 -0.96
CA ASN A 198 -8.77 -25.15 0.14
C ASN A 198 -9.96 -24.26 -0.23
N TYR A 199 -9.83 -23.36 -1.21
CA TYR A 199 -10.80 -22.29 -1.48
C TYR A 199 -12.23 -22.79 -1.68
N VAL A 200 -12.43 -23.77 -2.55
CA VAL A 200 -13.76 -24.35 -2.80
C VAL A 200 -14.31 -25.07 -1.56
N ASN A 201 -13.44 -25.68 -0.76
CA ASN A 201 -13.86 -26.35 0.48
C ASN A 201 -14.32 -25.36 1.55
N TRP A 202 -13.66 -24.19 1.65
CA TRP A 202 -14.09 -23.11 2.57
C TRP A 202 -15.50 -22.61 2.22
N LEU A 203 -15.75 -22.37 0.94
CA LEU A 203 -17.05 -21.87 0.46
C LEU A 203 -18.18 -22.89 0.69
N ASN A 204 -17.89 -24.18 0.58
CA ASN A 204 -18.88 -25.24 0.70
C ASN A 204 -19.00 -25.84 2.12
N GLY A 205 -18.41 -25.17 3.14
CA GLY A 205 -18.52 -25.61 4.53
C GLY A 205 -17.87 -26.96 4.85
N LYS A 206 -16.90 -27.39 4.03
CA LYS A 206 -16.17 -28.66 4.23
C LYS A 206 -14.98 -28.49 5.17
N ASP A 207 -14.61 -27.27 5.50
CA ASP A 207 -13.61 -26.94 6.51
C ASP A 207 -14.32 -26.54 7.81
N ALA A 208 -13.90 -27.09 8.92
CA ALA A 208 -14.48 -26.78 10.23
C ALA A 208 -14.14 -25.35 10.72
N ASN A 209 -13.03 -24.79 10.26
CA ASN A 209 -12.54 -23.46 10.65
C ASN A 209 -12.08 -22.65 9.42
N PRO A 210 -13.02 -22.30 8.51
CA PRO A 210 -12.67 -21.51 7.34
C PRO A 210 -12.22 -20.10 7.77
N PRO A 211 -11.34 -19.45 7.00
CA PRO A 211 -10.99 -18.06 7.22
C PRO A 211 -12.22 -17.14 7.08
N THR A 212 -12.18 -15.98 7.74
CA THR A 212 -13.15 -14.92 7.43
C THR A 212 -12.92 -14.47 5.99
N MET A 213 -14.00 -14.36 5.22
CA MET A 213 -13.96 -13.98 3.81
C MET A 213 -14.87 -12.77 3.56
N SER A 214 -14.77 -12.12 2.39
CA SER A 214 -15.52 -10.90 2.08
C SER A 214 -17.00 -10.98 2.48
N HIS A 215 -17.71 -12.03 2.06
CA HIS A 215 -19.15 -12.20 2.36
C HIS A 215 -19.47 -12.50 3.83
N THR A 216 -18.50 -12.91 4.65
CA THR A 216 -18.71 -13.23 6.06
C THR A 216 -18.18 -12.16 7.01
N LEU A 217 -17.38 -11.20 6.50
CA LEU A 217 -16.68 -10.21 7.32
C LEU A 217 -17.62 -9.36 8.16
N LEU A 218 -18.61 -8.71 7.54
CA LEU A 218 -19.51 -7.82 8.29
C LEU A 218 -20.27 -8.57 9.36
N LYS A 219 -20.81 -9.74 9.05
CA LYS A 219 -21.52 -10.58 10.02
C LYS A 219 -20.62 -10.98 11.19
N ASN A 220 -19.42 -11.46 10.92
CA ASN A 220 -18.58 -12.08 11.93
C ASN A 220 -17.78 -11.07 12.77
N LYS A 221 -17.38 -9.93 12.16
CA LYS A 221 -16.45 -8.96 12.78
C LYS A 221 -17.07 -7.59 13.00
N PHE A 222 -17.79 -7.05 12.03
CA PHE A 222 -18.28 -5.67 12.11
C PHE A 222 -19.57 -5.54 12.93
N ILE A 223 -20.54 -6.43 12.76
CA ILE A 223 -21.80 -6.38 13.51
C ILE A 223 -21.60 -6.39 15.03
N PRO A 224 -20.69 -7.20 15.61
CA PRO A 224 -20.39 -7.11 17.05
C PRO A 224 -19.88 -5.74 17.51
N GLU A 225 -19.15 -5.02 16.66
CA GLU A 225 -18.69 -3.66 16.96
C GLU A 225 -19.81 -2.62 16.79
N LEU A 226 -20.65 -2.78 15.77
CA LEU A 226 -21.85 -1.96 15.56
C LEU A 226 -22.80 -2.03 16.76
N ASP A 227 -23.00 -3.22 17.31
CA ASP A 227 -23.91 -3.43 18.45
C ASP A 227 -23.45 -2.68 19.71
N LYS A 228 -22.13 -2.57 19.93
CA LYS A 228 -21.52 -1.88 21.08
C LYS A 228 -21.41 -0.37 20.93
N SER A 229 -21.57 0.16 19.72
CA SER A 229 -21.34 1.58 19.39
C SER A 229 -22.65 2.36 19.32
N GLU A 230 -22.65 3.63 19.74
CA GLU A 230 -23.76 4.57 19.49
C GLU A 230 -23.75 5.03 18.04
N SER A 231 -22.58 5.38 17.53
CA SER A 231 -22.30 5.68 16.12
C SER A 231 -20.95 5.10 15.76
N ILE A 232 -20.84 4.46 14.60
CA ILE A 232 -19.59 3.88 14.09
C ILE A 232 -19.44 4.17 12.60
N PHE A 233 -18.19 4.40 12.17
CA PHE A 233 -17.87 4.58 10.76
C PHE A 233 -17.13 3.36 10.23
N LEU A 234 -17.65 2.79 9.14
CA LEU A 234 -16.98 1.77 8.33
C LEU A 234 -16.39 2.48 7.10
N ILE A 235 -15.07 2.57 7.06
CA ILE A 235 -14.33 3.19 5.95
C ILE A 235 -13.76 2.06 5.10
N VAL A 236 -14.24 1.95 3.87
CA VAL A 236 -13.75 0.99 2.88
C VAL A 236 -12.88 1.74 1.88
N ILE A 237 -11.57 1.54 1.95
CA ILE A 237 -10.63 2.12 0.98
C ILE A 237 -10.42 1.08 -0.11
N ASP A 238 -10.93 1.35 -1.31
CA ASP A 238 -10.89 0.49 -2.48
C ASP A 238 -9.45 0.12 -2.84
N ASN A 239 -9.15 -1.17 -2.94
CA ASN A 239 -7.84 -1.70 -3.35
C ASN A 239 -6.68 -1.38 -2.39
N LEU A 240 -6.94 -1.20 -1.08
CA LEU A 240 -5.91 -0.93 -0.08
C LEU A 240 -5.17 -2.20 0.33
N ARG A 241 -3.88 -2.30 0.05
CA ARG A 241 -3.03 -3.41 0.49
C ARG A 241 -2.64 -3.28 1.96
N TYR A 242 -2.23 -4.41 2.56
CA TYR A 242 -1.77 -4.42 3.95
C TYR A 242 -0.48 -3.61 4.18
N ASP A 243 0.48 -3.62 3.25
CA ASP A 243 1.68 -2.80 3.32
C ASP A 243 1.39 -1.30 3.24
N GLN A 244 0.38 -0.90 2.45
CA GLN A 244 -0.11 0.48 2.39
C GLN A 244 -0.80 0.89 3.71
N TRP A 245 -1.58 -0.01 4.32
CA TRP A 245 -2.08 0.23 5.68
C TRP A 245 -0.93 0.49 6.65
N LYS A 246 0.11 -0.32 6.63
CA LYS A 246 1.25 -0.19 7.57
C LYS A 246 2.00 1.12 7.45
N ILE A 247 2.07 1.73 6.26
CA ILE A 247 2.71 3.04 6.10
C ILE A 247 1.82 4.20 6.55
N ILE A 248 0.48 4.12 6.39
CA ILE A 248 -0.43 5.17 6.85
C ILE A 248 -0.78 5.05 8.34
N GLN A 249 -0.62 3.88 8.93
CA GLN A 249 -0.92 3.60 10.33
C GLN A 249 -0.29 4.59 11.32
N PRO A 250 1.01 4.98 11.23
CA PRO A 250 1.62 5.92 12.16
C PRO A 250 0.89 7.27 12.21
N VAL A 251 0.46 7.81 11.07
CA VAL A 251 -0.29 9.09 11.00
C VAL A 251 -1.66 8.96 11.69
N ILE A 252 -2.32 7.82 11.53
CA ILE A 252 -3.60 7.55 12.19
C ILE A 252 -3.41 7.40 13.70
N GLN A 253 -2.29 6.81 14.14
CA GLN A 253 -2.01 6.57 15.54
C GLN A 253 -1.82 7.84 16.37
N ASP A 254 -1.62 9.00 15.76
CA ASP A 254 -1.64 10.29 16.46
C ASP A 254 -3.05 10.62 17.03
N TYR A 255 -4.10 10.08 16.41
CA TYR A 255 -5.50 10.37 16.74
C TYR A 255 -6.26 9.16 17.29
N TYR A 256 -5.85 7.96 16.89
CA TYR A 256 -6.53 6.71 17.21
C TYR A 256 -5.57 5.66 17.79
N LYS A 257 -6.08 4.83 18.68
CA LYS A 257 -5.44 3.59 19.11
C LYS A 257 -5.95 2.44 18.23
N VAL A 258 -5.07 1.61 17.73
CA VAL A 258 -5.43 0.35 17.09
C VAL A 258 -5.89 -0.61 18.18
N GLU A 259 -7.17 -0.97 18.21
CA GLU A 259 -7.72 -1.98 19.11
C GLU A 259 -7.48 -3.39 18.59
N ASN A 260 -7.71 -3.56 17.28
CA ASN A 260 -7.55 -4.85 16.64
C ASN A 260 -7.05 -4.67 15.19
N GLU A 261 -6.11 -5.51 14.79
CA GLU A 261 -5.55 -5.58 13.44
C GLU A 261 -5.62 -7.03 12.95
N GLU A 262 -6.67 -7.35 12.22
CA GLU A 262 -6.89 -8.65 11.62
C GLU A 262 -6.73 -8.59 10.10
N LEU A 263 -6.40 -9.75 9.51
CA LEU A 263 -6.43 -9.94 8.07
C LEU A 263 -7.49 -10.98 7.72
N TYR A 264 -8.11 -10.82 6.58
CA TYR A 264 -9.13 -11.73 6.07
C TYR A 264 -8.93 -12.01 4.57
N ILE A 265 -9.66 -12.96 4.01
CA ILE A 265 -9.52 -13.34 2.60
C ILE A 265 -10.56 -12.62 1.74
N SER A 266 -10.07 -11.89 0.72
CA SER A 266 -10.92 -11.45 -0.39
C SER A 266 -11.38 -12.65 -1.22
N ILE A 267 -12.67 -12.67 -1.60
CA ILE A 267 -13.18 -13.71 -2.50
C ILE A 267 -12.64 -13.55 -3.92
N LEU A 268 -12.66 -14.63 -4.68
CA LEU A 268 -12.35 -14.63 -6.11
C LEU A 268 -13.59 -14.35 -6.97
N PRO A 269 -13.44 -13.56 -8.02
CA PRO A 269 -12.31 -12.70 -8.38
C PRO A 269 -12.02 -11.64 -7.32
N THR A 270 -10.73 -11.33 -7.05
CA THR A 270 -10.32 -10.21 -6.21
C THR A 270 -10.51 -8.88 -6.95
N ALA A 271 -11.75 -8.55 -7.22
CA ALA A 271 -12.15 -7.40 -8.01
C ALA A 271 -13.39 -6.75 -7.41
N THR A 272 -13.45 -5.42 -7.52
CA THR A 272 -14.46 -4.56 -6.88
C THR A 272 -15.89 -5.06 -7.09
N GLN A 273 -16.24 -5.45 -8.32
CA GLN A 273 -17.56 -5.97 -8.67
C GLN A 273 -17.97 -7.18 -7.81
N TYR A 274 -17.04 -8.10 -7.57
CA TYR A 274 -17.28 -9.34 -6.84
C TYR A 274 -17.07 -9.16 -5.34
N ALA A 275 -15.89 -8.73 -4.96
CA ALA A 275 -15.46 -8.69 -3.56
C ALA A 275 -16.19 -7.63 -2.72
N ARG A 276 -16.40 -6.41 -3.27
CA ARG A 276 -17.09 -5.34 -2.53
C ARG A 276 -18.59 -5.55 -2.46
N ASN A 277 -19.21 -6.02 -3.54
CA ASN A 277 -20.60 -6.41 -3.47
C ASN A 277 -20.83 -7.58 -2.50
N ALA A 278 -19.92 -8.56 -2.43
CA ALA A 278 -20.01 -9.65 -1.45
C ALA A 278 -19.81 -9.13 -0.02
N LEU A 279 -18.91 -8.18 0.21
CA LEU A 279 -18.73 -7.52 1.50
C LEU A 279 -20.04 -6.88 1.97
N PHE A 280 -20.68 -6.06 1.14
CA PHE A 280 -21.89 -5.33 1.51
C PHE A 280 -23.15 -6.20 1.48
N SER A 281 -23.22 -7.20 0.59
CA SER A 281 -24.37 -8.08 0.55
C SER A 281 -24.34 -9.20 1.59
N GLY A 282 -23.14 -9.62 2.03
CA GLY A 282 -22.99 -10.85 2.82
C GLY A 282 -23.41 -12.11 2.05
N LEU A 283 -23.31 -12.08 0.73
CA LEU A 283 -23.67 -13.14 -0.21
C LEU A 283 -22.54 -13.37 -1.20
N MET A 284 -22.43 -14.59 -1.71
CA MET A 284 -21.55 -14.89 -2.82
C MET A 284 -22.18 -14.44 -4.16
N PRO A 285 -21.37 -14.24 -5.23
CA PRO A 285 -21.84 -13.68 -6.51
C PRO A 285 -23.08 -14.34 -7.09
N SER A 286 -23.14 -15.68 -7.20
CA SER A 286 -24.32 -16.37 -7.74
C SER A 286 -25.55 -16.30 -6.82
N GLU A 287 -25.36 -16.06 -5.53
CA GLU A 287 -26.46 -15.81 -4.59
C GLU A 287 -27.01 -14.40 -4.75
N MET A 288 -26.13 -13.41 -5.03
CA MET A 288 -26.55 -12.04 -5.35
C MET A 288 -27.36 -12.01 -6.64
N GLU A 289 -26.85 -12.63 -7.72
CA GLU A 289 -27.55 -12.78 -9.00
C GLU A 289 -28.94 -13.40 -8.81
N LYS A 290 -29.06 -14.45 -8.01
CA LYS A 290 -30.34 -15.16 -7.77
C LYS A 290 -31.31 -14.37 -6.92
N ARG A 291 -30.84 -13.68 -5.86
CA ARG A 291 -31.71 -13.00 -4.88
C ARG A 291 -32.04 -11.58 -5.25
N HIS A 292 -31.14 -10.92 -5.99
CA HIS A 292 -31.20 -9.52 -6.37
C HIS A 292 -30.79 -9.33 -7.83
N PRO A 293 -31.51 -9.95 -8.79
CA PRO A 293 -31.14 -9.91 -10.21
C PRO A 293 -31.07 -8.50 -10.79
N ASP A 294 -31.87 -7.57 -10.26
CA ASP A 294 -31.89 -6.17 -10.71
C ASP A 294 -30.70 -5.34 -10.18
N TRP A 295 -29.96 -5.85 -9.17
CA TRP A 295 -28.81 -5.18 -8.56
C TRP A 295 -27.48 -5.77 -8.97
N TRP A 296 -27.51 -7.02 -9.45
CA TRP A 296 -26.31 -7.72 -9.94
C TRP A 296 -26.18 -7.55 -11.46
N LEU A 297 -24.99 -7.13 -11.89
CA LEU A 297 -24.60 -7.10 -13.30
C LEU A 297 -23.39 -8.01 -13.50
N ASN A 298 -23.42 -8.84 -14.55
CA ASN A 298 -22.29 -9.67 -14.96
C ASN A 298 -21.23 -8.85 -15.72
N ASP A 299 -20.04 -9.41 -15.97
CA ASP A 299 -18.96 -8.72 -16.65
C ASP A 299 -19.34 -8.19 -18.03
N GLU A 300 -20.18 -8.95 -18.77
CA GLU A 300 -20.63 -8.62 -20.13
C GLU A 300 -21.79 -7.61 -20.16
N ASP A 301 -22.48 -7.36 -19.04
CA ASP A 301 -23.60 -6.43 -19.00
C ASP A 301 -23.09 -4.97 -19.10
N GLU A 302 -23.90 -4.07 -19.65
CA GLU A 302 -23.58 -2.64 -19.67
C GLU A 302 -23.88 -1.97 -18.32
N GLY A 303 -23.12 -0.93 -17.97
CA GLY A 303 -23.34 -0.11 -16.78
C GLY A 303 -22.35 -0.34 -15.63
N GLY A 304 -22.53 0.43 -14.58
CA GLY A 304 -21.69 0.37 -13.39
C GLY A 304 -22.01 -0.84 -12.52
N LYS A 305 -21.01 -1.67 -12.25
CA LYS A 305 -21.19 -2.95 -11.54
C LYS A 305 -21.40 -2.82 -10.03
N ASN A 306 -21.17 -1.65 -9.46
CA ASN A 306 -21.21 -1.36 -8.02
C ASN A 306 -22.13 -0.18 -7.73
N MET A 307 -23.33 -0.17 -8.32
CA MET A 307 -24.31 0.92 -8.12
C MET A 307 -25.26 0.66 -6.95
N HIS A 308 -25.41 -0.59 -6.51
CA HIS A 308 -26.36 -1.04 -5.48
C HIS A 308 -25.70 -1.47 -4.17
N GLU A 309 -24.50 -0.93 -3.87
CA GLU A 309 -23.75 -1.29 -2.64
C GLU A 309 -24.53 -0.94 -1.37
N GLU A 310 -25.21 0.21 -1.34
CA GLU A 310 -26.08 0.60 -0.22
C GLU A 310 -27.30 -0.32 -0.07
N ASP A 311 -27.97 -0.67 -1.18
CA ASP A 311 -29.12 -1.58 -1.21
C ASP A 311 -28.70 -2.98 -0.69
N PHE A 312 -27.56 -3.48 -1.13
CA PHE A 312 -26.99 -4.74 -0.65
C PHE A 312 -26.72 -4.70 0.85
N LEU A 313 -26.14 -3.62 1.37
CA LEU A 313 -25.87 -3.48 2.79
C LEU A 313 -27.16 -3.42 3.61
N GLN A 314 -28.16 -2.66 3.18
CA GLN A 314 -29.48 -2.61 3.83
C GLN A 314 -30.15 -3.99 3.85
N ALA A 315 -30.08 -4.73 2.74
CA ALA A 315 -30.60 -6.09 2.66
C ALA A 315 -29.85 -7.06 3.59
N GLN A 316 -28.53 -6.92 3.72
CA GLN A 316 -27.71 -7.69 4.67
C GLN A 316 -28.11 -7.40 6.11
N LEU A 317 -28.16 -6.13 6.51
CA LEU A 317 -28.56 -5.71 7.85
C LEU A 317 -29.95 -6.25 8.21
N LYS A 318 -30.91 -6.15 7.31
CA LYS A 318 -32.27 -6.72 7.48
C LYS A 318 -32.24 -8.22 7.70
N ARG A 319 -31.45 -8.98 6.93
CA ARG A 319 -31.28 -10.45 7.14
C ARG A 319 -30.66 -10.79 8.48
N LEU A 320 -29.81 -9.91 9.01
CA LEU A 320 -29.16 -10.06 10.32
C LEU A 320 -30.03 -9.53 11.48
N GLY A 321 -31.29 -9.10 11.20
CA GLY A 321 -32.19 -8.55 12.21
C GLY A 321 -31.75 -7.19 12.75
N LYS A 322 -30.98 -6.41 11.99
CA LYS A 322 -30.49 -5.08 12.38
C LYS A 322 -31.32 -4.00 11.68
N ASP A 323 -32.10 -3.29 12.47
CA ASP A 323 -32.82 -2.08 12.03
C ASP A 323 -32.07 -0.86 12.58
N VAL A 324 -31.16 -0.32 11.80
CA VAL A 324 -30.30 0.79 12.20
C VAL A 324 -30.32 1.91 11.16
N LYS A 325 -30.29 3.15 11.64
CA LYS A 325 -30.17 4.30 10.77
C LYS A 325 -28.78 4.30 10.12
N LEU A 326 -28.76 4.22 8.80
CA LEU A 326 -27.57 4.08 7.96
C LEU A 326 -27.34 5.35 7.12
N SER A 327 -26.08 5.73 6.91
CA SER A 327 -25.65 6.57 5.80
C SER A 327 -24.62 5.83 4.95
N TYR A 328 -24.69 6.02 3.65
CA TYR A 328 -23.73 5.48 2.68
C TYR A 328 -23.19 6.60 1.80
N ASN A 329 -21.86 6.73 1.71
CA ASN A 329 -21.19 7.78 0.96
C ASN A 329 -20.04 7.19 0.14
N LYS A 330 -20.05 7.41 -1.18
CA LYS A 330 -19.00 6.97 -2.10
C LYS A 330 -18.22 8.18 -2.59
N VAL A 331 -16.92 8.21 -2.28
CA VAL A 331 -16.00 9.28 -2.65
C VAL A 331 -15.14 8.83 -3.81
N THR A 332 -15.36 9.43 -4.98
CA THR A 332 -14.66 9.10 -6.22
C THR A 332 -13.72 10.21 -6.70
N ASN A 333 -13.72 11.37 -6.02
CA ASN A 333 -12.83 12.49 -6.34
C ASN A 333 -12.58 13.39 -5.12
N TYR A 334 -11.59 14.26 -5.22
CA TYR A 334 -11.16 15.15 -4.14
C TYR A 334 -12.30 16.11 -3.68
N ALA A 335 -13.03 16.71 -4.62
CA ALA A 335 -14.10 17.66 -4.29
C ALA A 335 -15.24 16.99 -3.50
N GLY A 336 -15.62 15.77 -3.87
CA GLY A 336 -16.61 14.96 -3.14
C GLY A 336 -16.12 14.63 -1.73
N GLY A 337 -14.83 14.28 -1.59
CA GLY A 337 -14.22 14.03 -0.28
C GLY A 337 -14.23 15.27 0.62
N LYS A 338 -13.88 16.44 0.08
CA LYS A 338 -13.91 17.71 0.81
C LYS A 338 -15.31 18.07 1.29
N LYS A 339 -16.31 17.98 0.40
CA LYS A 339 -17.72 18.21 0.75
C LYS A 339 -18.19 17.26 1.87
N LEU A 340 -17.80 15.99 1.81
CA LEU A 340 -18.15 15.02 2.85
C LEU A 340 -17.47 15.38 4.19
N ALA A 341 -16.19 15.77 4.17
CA ALA A 341 -15.47 16.20 5.36
C ALA A 341 -16.10 17.43 6.04
N GLU A 342 -16.61 18.38 5.28
CA GLU A 342 -17.33 19.55 5.79
C GLU A 342 -18.65 19.17 6.50
N SER A 343 -19.28 18.06 6.11
CA SER A 343 -20.57 17.59 6.64
C SER A 343 -20.47 16.35 7.55
N ILE A 344 -19.27 15.84 7.82
CA ILE A 344 -19.05 14.57 8.52
C ILE A 344 -19.74 14.52 9.90
N ASN A 345 -19.77 15.66 10.60
CA ASN A 345 -20.41 15.76 11.92
C ASN A 345 -21.93 15.46 11.88
N ASN A 346 -22.59 15.76 10.78
CA ASN A 346 -24.03 15.51 10.64
C ASN A 346 -24.33 14.00 10.54
N LEU A 347 -23.38 13.20 10.08
CA LEU A 347 -23.53 11.77 9.93
C LEU A 347 -23.54 11.03 11.27
N MET A 348 -22.98 11.60 12.33
CA MET A 348 -22.93 10.98 13.67
C MET A 348 -24.33 10.73 14.28
N GLN A 349 -25.39 11.30 13.72
CA GLN A 349 -26.78 11.01 14.10
C GLN A 349 -27.23 9.62 13.63
N ASN A 350 -26.50 8.99 12.71
CA ASN A 350 -26.75 7.64 12.27
C ASN A 350 -25.91 6.66 13.09
N LYS A 351 -26.47 5.49 13.34
CA LYS A 351 -25.75 4.43 14.05
C LYS A 351 -24.63 3.82 13.22
N LEU A 352 -24.86 3.66 11.92
CA LEU A 352 -23.90 3.16 10.96
C LEU A 352 -23.62 4.21 9.86
N ASN A 353 -22.36 4.51 9.65
CA ASN A 353 -21.92 5.39 8.58
C ASN A 353 -20.87 4.65 7.73
N VAL A 354 -21.16 4.50 6.45
CA VAL A 354 -20.26 3.85 5.50
C VAL A 354 -19.66 4.88 4.56
N ILE A 355 -18.34 4.85 4.43
CA ILE A 355 -17.60 5.69 3.48
C ILE A 355 -16.77 4.74 2.60
N VAL A 356 -17.03 4.73 1.31
CA VAL A 356 -16.22 4.05 0.30
C VAL A 356 -15.32 5.09 -0.37
N TYR A 357 -14.02 4.82 -0.36
CA TYR A 357 -13.01 5.74 -0.90
C TYR A 357 -12.21 5.09 -2.03
N ASN A 358 -12.37 5.55 -3.27
CA ASN A 358 -11.86 4.87 -4.47
C ASN A 358 -10.43 5.28 -4.89
N PHE A 359 -9.68 6.05 -4.10
CA PHE A 359 -8.43 6.64 -4.56
C PHE A 359 -7.33 5.62 -4.92
N VAL A 360 -7.11 4.59 -4.08
CA VAL A 360 -6.00 3.64 -4.30
C VAL A 360 -6.24 2.82 -5.56
N ASP A 361 -7.49 2.45 -5.82
CA ASP A 361 -7.87 1.80 -7.07
C ASP A 361 -7.67 2.70 -8.29
N MET A 362 -8.10 3.96 -8.20
CA MET A 362 -7.84 4.96 -9.25
C MET A 362 -6.35 5.17 -9.51
N LEU A 363 -5.50 5.11 -8.49
CA LEU A 363 -4.05 5.20 -8.64
C LEU A 363 -3.48 4.00 -9.43
N SER A 364 -3.96 2.78 -9.16
CA SER A 364 -3.54 1.57 -9.88
C SER A 364 -3.92 1.63 -11.36
N HIS A 365 -5.13 2.12 -11.68
CA HIS A 365 -5.60 2.34 -13.04
C HIS A 365 -4.83 3.47 -13.74
N ALA A 366 -4.67 4.63 -13.09
CA ALA A 366 -3.93 5.76 -13.63
C ALA A 366 -2.48 5.38 -13.98
N ARG A 367 -1.83 4.53 -13.18
CA ARG A 367 -0.50 4.01 -13.47
C ARG A 367 -0.46 3.18 -14.76
N THR A 368 -1.52 2.46 -15.07
CA THR A 368 -1.61 1.69 -16.32
C THR A 368 -1.83 2.60 -17.53
N GLU A 369 -2.61 3.66 -17.38
CA GLU A 369 -3.10 4.52 -18.46
C GLU A 369 -2.23 5.76 -18.69
N MET A 370 -1.59 6.31 -17.63
CA MET A 370 -0.84 7.56 -17.67
C MET A 370 0.66 7.33 -17.50
N GLU A 371 1.44 7.70 -18.53
CA GLU A 371 2.91 7.53 -18.55
C GLU A 371 3.61 8.19 -17.35
N VAL A 372 3.21 9.42 -17.01
CA VAL A 372 3.78 10.17 -15.87
C VAL A 372 3.58 9.42 -14.55
N ILE A 373 2.41 8.85 -14.31
CA ILE A 373 2.14 8.08 -13.08
C ILE A 373 2.92 6.75 -13.11
N ARG A 374 3.14 6.16 -14.29
CA ARG A 374 3.94 4.96 -14.47
C ARG A 374 5.41 5.20 -14.09
N GLU A 375 5.97 6.34 -14.44
CA GLU A 375 7.32 6.72 -14.04
C GLU A 375 7.45 7.03 -12.56
N LEU A 376 6.44 7.65 -11.95
CA LEU A 376 6.43 8.01 -10.53
C LEU A 376 6.19 6.81 -9.59
N ALA A 377 5.54 5.76 -10.06
CA ALA A 377 5.19 4.56 -9.30
C ALA A 377 5.72 3.30 -10.00
N ASP A 378 7.00 3.30 -10.37
CA ASP A 378 7.62 2.22 -11.15
C ASP A 378 7.85 0.93 -10.35
N ASP A 379 7.90 1.03 -9.02
CA ASP A 379 8.08 -0.11 -8.13
C ASP A 379 7.16 -0.05 -6.89
N GLU A 380 7.24 -1.05 -6.04
CA GLU A 380 6.44 -1.17 -4.81
C GLU A 380 6.72 -0.07 -3.78
N PRO A 381 7.98 0.32 -3.50
CA PRO A 381 8.30 1.46 -2.63
C PRO A 381 7.70 2.78 -3.13
N ALA A 382 7.83 3.06 -4.43
CA ALA A 382 7.29 4.26 -5.04
C ALA A 382 5.75 4.28 -4.96
N TYR A 383 5.09 3.15 -5.22
CA TYR A 383 3.64 3.02 -5.10
C TYR A 383 3.16 3.27 -3.65
N ARG A 384 3.88 2.76 -2.64
CA ARG A 384 3.63 3.07 -1.24
C ARG A 384 3.80 4.56 -0.94
N SER A 385 4.88 5.17 -1.41
CA SER A 385 5.18 6.59 -1.18
C SER A 385 4.09 7.51 -1.70
N ILE A 386 3.56 7.25 -2.92
CA ILE A 386 2.45 8.02 -3.48
C ILE A 386 1.17 7.83 -2.64
N THR A 387 0.90 6.60 -2.18
CA THR A 387 -0.26 6.34 -1.31
C THR A 387 -0.15 7.13 0.00
N MET A 388 1.04 7.18 0.60
CA MET A 388 1.29 7.94 1.83
C MET A 388 1.09 9.44 1.61
N SER A 389 1.71 10.00 0.57
CA SER A 389 1.59 11.42 0.22
C SER A 389 0.13 11.81 -0.04
N TRP A 390 -0.61 10.96 -0.78
CA TRP A 390 -2.03 11.18 -0.97
C TRP A 390 -2.79 11.20 0.36
N PHE A 391 -2.54 10.20 1.23
CA PHE A 391 -3.26 10.06 2.49
C PHE A 391 -3.07 11.28 3.39
N GLU A 392 -1.82 11.78 3.52
CA GLU A 392 -1.49 12.96 4.32
C GLU A 392 -2.21 14.24 3.87
N HIS A 393 -2.50 14.35 2.58
CA HIS A 393 -3.15 15.53 1.98
C HIS A 393 -4.62 15.28 1.60
N SER A 394 -5.19 14.13 2.01
CA SER A 394 -6.53 13.75 1.62
C SER A 394 -7.61 14.28 2.58
N PRO A 395 -8.81 14.59 2.06
CA PRO A 395 -9.98 14.86 2.92
C PRO A 395 -10.32 13.69 3.85
N LEU A 396 -9.84 12.47 3.55
CA LEU A 396 -10.04 11.30 4.42
C LEU A 396 -9.33 11.47 5.76
N LEU A 397 -8.09 11.95 5.76
CA LEU A 397 -7.37 12.23 7.01
C LEU A 397 -8.07 13.34 7.81
N ASP A 398 -8.60 14.37 7.14
CA ASP A 398 -9.37 15.42 7.82
C ASP A 398 -10.65 14.88 8.47
N MET A 399 -11.35 13.97 7.79
CA MET A 399 -12.51 13.27 8.37
C MET A 399 -12.10 12.45 9.60
N ILE A 400 -11.02 11.68 9.51
CA ILE A 400 -10.49 10.87 10.62
C ILE A 400 -10.15 11.74 11.83
N LYS A 401 -9.50 12.89 11.64
CA LYS A 401 -9.19 13.86 12.71
C LYS A 401 -10.46 14.39 13.38
N GLN A 402 -11.47 14.78 12.58
CA GLN A 402 -12.74 15.28 13.11
C GLN A 402 -13.50 14.21 13.90
N LEU A 403 -13.53 12.97 13.41
CA LEU A 403 -14.15 11.84 14.11
C LEU A 403 -13.44 11.50 15.43
N ALA A 404 -12.10 11.56 15.45
CA ALA A 404 -11.31 11.37 16.67
C ALA A 404 -11.65 12.44 17.73
N ALA A 405 -11.70 13.71 17.35
CA ALA A 405 -12.08 14.81 18.25
C ALA A 405 -13.47 14.63 18.86
N LYS A 406 -14.37 13.92 18.18
CA LYS A 406 -15.73 13.58 18.65
C LYS A 406 -15.82 12.22 19.34
N LYS A 407 -14.69 11.56 19.57
CA LYS A 407 -14.61 10.24 20.23
C LYS A 407 -15.42 9.13 19.52
N VAL A 408 -15.51 9.20 18.20
CA VAL A 408 -16.22 8.22 17.38
C VAL A 408 -15.29 7.07 17.00
N LYS A 409 -15.76 5.83 17.17
CA LYS A 409 -15.06 4.62 16.76
C LYS A 409 -15.10 4.48 15.23
N ILE A 410 -13.98 4.06 14.62
CA ILE A 410 -13.90 3.78 13.20
C ILE A 410 -13.38 2.38 12.93
N VAL A 411 -13.81 1.80 11.82
CA VAL A 411 -13.27 0.57 11.25
C VAL A 411 -12.76 0.89 9.85
N ILE A 412 -11.52 0.52 9.56
CA ILE A 412 -10.93 0.65 8.22
C ILE A 412 -10.76 -0.74 7.63
N THR A 413 -11.19 -0.92 6.39
CA THR A 413 -11.02 -2.14 5.62
C THR A 413 -10.91 -1.84 4.12
N THR A 414 -10.81 -2.88 3.31
CA THR A 414 -10.78 -2.84 1.85
C THR A 414 -11.59 -4.02 1.31
N ASP A 415 -11.81 -4.09 0.03
CA ASP A 415 -12.49 -5.21 -0.65
C ASP A 415 -11.48 -6.20 -1.27
N HIS A 416 -10.37 -5.72 -1.80
CA HIS A 416 -9.25 -6.50 -2.33
C HIS A 416 -7.97 -5.67 -2.29
N GLY A 417 -6.85 -6.31 -2.62
CA GLY A 417 -5.60 -5.61 -2.90
C GLY A 417 -5.19 -5.77 -4.37
N THR A 418 -3.94 -5.49 -4.66
CA THR A 418 -3.37 -5.50 -6.02
C THR A 418 -1.95 -6.05 -6.00
N VAL A 419 -1.52 -6.68 -7.08
CA VAL A 419 -0.18 -7.24 -7.25
C VAL A 419 0.56 -6.56 -8.40
N HIS A 420 1.86 -6.37 -8.24
CA HIS A 420 2.76 -5.88 -9.29
C HIS A 420 3.07 -7.01 -10.28
N VAL A 421 2.43 -6.99 -11.47
CA VAL A 421 2.50 -8.09 -12.43
C VAL A 421 3.75 -8.05 -13.30
N LYS A 422 4.35 -9.24 -13.53
CA LYS A 422 5.62 -9.38 -14.26
C LYS A 422 5.56 -10.43 -15.37
N GLU A 423 4.92 -11.59 -15.09
CA GLU A 423 4.98 -12.77 -15.95
C GLU A 423 3.69 -12.92 -16.78
N PRO A 424 3.78 -12.86 -18.12
CA PRO A 424 2.60 -13.01 -18.97
C PRO A 424 2.20 -14.48 -19.11
N THR A 425 0.89 -14.73 -19.10
CA THR A 425 0.28 -16.01 -19.47
C THR A 425 -0.60 -15.81 -20.71
N LYS A 426 -0.38 -16.63 -21.75
CA LYS A 426 -1.19 -16.58 -22.96
C LYS A 426 -2.57 -17.16 -22.69
N VAL A 427 -3.60 -16.40 -23.02
CA VAL A 427 -4.99 -16.85 -22.94
C VAL A 427 -5.71 -16.46 -24.22
N LEU A 428 -6.32 -17.46 -24.86
CA LEU A 428 -7.28 -17.28 -25.94
C LEU A 428 -8.69 -17.44 -25.38
N GLY A 429 -9.61 -16.64 -25.85
CA GLY A 429 -11.03 -16.72 -25.52
C GLY A 429 -11.88 -16.19 -26.65
N ASP A 430 -13.20 -16.40 -26.57
CA ASP A 430 -14.16 -15.83 -27.51
C ASP A 430 -14.27 -14.31 -27.35
N LYS A 431 -15.05 -13.64 -28.21
CA LYS A 431 -15.18 -12.17 -28.25
C LYS A 431 -15.81 -11.57 -26.98
N ASN A 432 -16.49 -12.38 -26.19
CA ASN A 432 -17.23 -11.94 -25.00
C ASN A 432 -16.44 -12.14 -23.70
N VAL A 433 -15.17 -12.55 -23.78
CA VAL A 433 -14.30 -12.69 -22.61
C VAL A 433 -13.99 -11.30 -22.04
N ASN A 434 -14.13 -11.14 -20.73
CA ASN A 434 -13.85 -9.90 -20.04
C ASN A 434 -12.41 -9.39 -20.29
N THR A 435 -12.19 -8.09 -20.10
CA THR A 435 -10.90 -7.44 -20.34
C THR A 435 -9.94 -7.54 -19.15
N ASN A 436 -10.38 -8.01 -17.98
CA ASN A 436 -9.54 -8.08 -16.78
C ASN A 436 -8.27 -8.93 -17.03
N LEU A 437 -7.16 -8.53 -16.45
CA LEU A 437 -5.85 -9.15 -16.69
C LEU A 437 -5.52 -10.28 -15.71
N ARG A 438 -6.30 -10.45 -14.66
CA ARG A 438 -6.01 -11.40 -13.59
C ARG A 438 -7.05 -12.52 -13.47
N TYR A 439 -8.25 -12.35 -14.08
CA TYR A 439 -9.22 -13.42 -14.20
C TYR A 439 -9.90 -13.37 -15.58
N LYS A 440 -10.40 -14.50 -16.03
CA LYS A 440 -11.23 -14.61 -17.24
C LYS A 440 -12.43 -15.51 -16.98
N GLN A 441 -13.57 -15.13 -17.55
CA GLN A 441 -14.75 -15.93 -17.65
C GLN A 441 -15.04 -16.19 -19.14
N GLY A 442 -15.31 -17.43 -19.55
CA GLY A 442 -15.59 -17.72 -20.94
C GLY A 442 -15.97 -19.19 -21.18
N LYS A 443 -16.49 -19.49 -22.39
CA LYS A 443 -16.92 -20.82 -22.82
C LYS A 443 -15.77 -21.65 -23.36
N ALA A 444 -14.89 -21.02 -24.15
CA ALA A 444 -13.82 -21.65 -24.91
C ALA A 444 -12.51 -20.93 -24.59
N LEU A 445 -12.04 -21.10 -23.35
CA LEU A 445 -10.76 -20.57 -22.94
C LEU A 445 -9.66 -21.58 -23.24
N ASP A 446 -8.60 -21.13 -23.95
CA ASP A 446 -7.38 -21.92 -24.20
C ASP A 446 -6.21 -21.27 -23.46
N TYR A 447 -5.55 -22.03 -22.60
CA TYR A 447 -4.52 -21.56 -21.68
C TYR A 447 -3.67 -22.74 -21.17
N ASN A 448 -2.51 -22.42 -20.62
CA ASN A 448 -1.71 -23.41 -19.93
C ASN A 448 -2.27 -23.65 -18.50
N ALA A 449 -2.84 -24.83 -18.28
CA ALA A 449 -3.46 -25.19 -16.99
C ALA A 449 -2.51 -25.11 -15.77
N LYS A 450 -1.18 -25.20 -15.99
CA LYS A 450 -0.18 -25.07 -14.91
C LYS A 450 0.02 -23.62 -14.44
N GLU A 451 -0.45 -22.65 -15.22
CA GLU A 451 -0.25 -21.21 -14.98
C GLU A 451 -1.48 -20.51 -14.39
N VAL A 452 -2.56 -21.24 -14.16
CA VAL A 452 -3.84 -20.70 -13.70
C VAL A 452 -4.46 -21.57 -12.60
N PHE A 453 -5.34 -20.97 -11.81
CA PHE A 453 -6.34 -21.71 -11.04
C PHE A 453 -7.63 -21.77 -11.86
N GLU A 454 -8.10 -22.96 -12.16
CA GLU A 454 -9.32 -23.18 -12.96
C GLU A 454 -10.49 -23.58 -12.07
N VAL A 455 -11.61 -22.86 -12.18
CA VAL A 455 -12.92 -23.26 -11.67
C VAL A 455 -13.76 -23.74 -12.84
N LYS A 456 -13.76 -25.07 -13.06
CA LYS A 456 -14.45 -25.71 -14.20
C LYS A 456 -15.95 -25.51 -14.16
N ASN A 457 -16.54 -25.63 -13.00
CA ASN A 457 -17.95 -25.35 -12.79
C ASN A 457 -18.09 -24.15 -11.85
N PRO A 458 -18.47 -22.96 -12.36
CA PRO A 458 -18.61 -21.75 -11.57
C PRO A 458 -19.45 -21.91 -10.30
N SER A 459 -20.49 -22.79 -10.36
CA SER A 459 -21.35 -23.02 -9.20
C SER A 459 -20.63 -23.63 -7.99
N ASP A 460 -19.50 -24.32 -8.19
CA ASP A 460 -18.73 -24.90 -7.08
C ASP A 460 -18.04 -23.81 -6.23
N ALA A 461 -17.81 -22.65 -6.82
CA ALA A 461 -17.26 -21.47 -6.16
C ALA A 461 -18.28 -20.34 -6.01
N PHE A 462 -19.58 -20.62 -6.13
CA PHE A 462 -20.67 -19.65 -6.06
C PHE A 462 -20.50 -18.45 -7.01
N LEU A 463 -19.92 -18.70 -8.18
CA LEU A 463 -19.77 -17.73 -9.26
C LEU A 463 -20.94 -17.83 -10.25
N PRO A 464 -21.30 -16.72 -10.94
CA PRO A 464 -22.34 -16.73 -11.98
C PRO A 464 -21.99 -17.69 -13.11
N LYS A 465 -23.01 -18.40 -13.62
CA LYS A 465 -22.85 -19.35 -14.71
C LYS A 465 -23.65 -18.90 -15.93
N LEU A 466 -23.07 -18.03 -16.73
CA LEU A 466 -23.71 -17.44 -17.91
C LEU A 466 -24.05 -18.47 -19.01
N HIS A 467 -23.30 -19.57 -19.07
CA HIS A 467 -23.51 -20.65 -20.03
C HIS A 467 -23.13 -22.00 -19.42
N PRO A 468 -23.75 -23.15 -19.83
CA PRO A 468 -23.41 -24.47 -19.29
C PRO A 468 -21.93 -24.84 -19.36
N SER A 469 -21.19 -24.36 -20.38
CA SER A 469 -19.75 -24.59 -20.56
C SER A 469 -18.86 -23.47 -20.07
N SER A 470 -19.40 -22.43 -19.41
CA SER A 470 -18.60 -21.35 -18.85
C SER A 470 -17.72 -21.86 -17.73
N ARG A 471 -16.49 -21.38 -17.70
CA ARG A 471 -15.51 -21.58 -16.61
C ARG A 471 -14.84 -20.26 -16.24
N PHE A 472 -14.25 -20.23 -15.06
CA PHE A 472 -13.39 -19.14 -14.63
C PHE A 472 -11.95 -19.64 -14.54
N ILE A 473 -11.02 -18.77 -14.91
CA ILE A 473 -9.60 -18.93 -14.65
C ILE A 473 -9.05 -17.71 -13.93
N PHE A 474 -8.14 -17.95 -13.00
CA PHE A 474 -7.49 -16.91 -12.21
C PHE A 474 -5.99 -17.00 -12.40
N ALA A 475 -5.35 -15.85 -12.65
CA ALA A 475 -3.92 -15.78 -12.71
C ALA A 475 -3.33 -15.96 -11.30
N LYS A 476 -2.22 -16.68 -11.23
CA LYS A 476 -1.50 -16.93 -9.99
C LYS A 476 -0.31 -15.99 -9.82
N GLU A 477 0.10 -15.80 -8.57
CA GLU A 477 1.32 -15.08 -8.25
C GLU A 477 1.34 -13.69 -8.91
N ASP A 478 2.41 -13.32 -9.62
CA ASP A 478 2.56 -12.05 -10.36
C ASP A 478 2.25 -12.17 -11.87
N ARG A 479 1.52 -13.23 -12.27
CA ARG A 479 1.14 -13.45 -13.66
C ARG A 479 -0.01 -12.54 -14.11
N PHE A 480 -0.07 -12.29 -15.42
CA PHE A 480 -1.19 -11.58 -16.05
C PHE A 480 -1.54 -12.19 -17.40
N PHE A 481 -2.80 -12.07 -17.79
CA PHE A 481 -3.30 -12.65 -19.04
C PHE A 481 -3.08 -11.71 -20.22
N ALA A 482 -2.52 -12.25 -21.28
CA ALA A 482 -2.30 -11.52 -22.52
C ALA A 482 -2.81 -12.34 -23.73
N TYR A 483 -3.48 -11.66 -24.66
CA TYR A 483 -3.92 -12.28 -25.90
C TYR A 483 -2.75 -12.61 -26.81
N PRO A 484 -2.77 -13.75 -27.53
CA PRO A 484 -1.73 -14.11 -28.49
C PRO A 484 -1.57 -13.12 -29.64
N ASN A 485 -2.67 -12.50 -30.10
CA ASN A 485 -2.61 -11.46 -31.13
C ASN A 485 -1.97 -10.22 -30.53
N ASN A 486 -0.89 -9.72 -31.15
CA ASN A 486 -0.07 -8.61 -30.65
C ASN A 486 0.52 -8.86 -29.24
N PHE A 487 0.83 -10.11 -28.92
CA PHE A 487 1.26 -10.54 -27.60
C PHE A 487 2.38 -9.65 -27.01
N ASN A 488 3.45 -9.39 -27.77
CA ASN A 488 4.56 -8.58 -27.30
C ASN A 488 4.15 -7.13 -26.97
N HIS A 489 3.21 -6.57 -27.74
CA HIS A 489 2.68 -5.24 -27.44
C HIS A 489 1.95 -5.21 -26.10
N TYR A 490 1.01 -6.13 -25.86
CA TYR A 490 0.27 -6.20 -24.60
C TYR A 490 1.18 -6.55 -23.42
N VAL A 491 2.16 -7.44 -23.62
CA VAL A 491 3.14 -7.76 -22.59
C VAL A 491 3.94 -6.53 -22.16
N ASN A 492 4.45 -5.75 -23.11
CA ASN A 492 5.20 -4.52 -22.81
C ASN A 492 4.32 -3.45 -22.17
N TYR A 493 3.04 -3.39 -22.55
CA TYR A 493 2.11 -2.40 -22.00
C TYR A 493 1.70 -2.70 -20.56
N TYR A 494 1.42 -3.96 -20.22
CA TYR A 494 0.89 -4.34 -18.90
C TYR A 494 1.96 -4.82 -17.91
N ARG A 495 3.12 -5.27 -18.38
CA ARG A 495 4.22 -5.67 -17.48
C ARG A 495 4.61 -4.52 -16.55
N ASN A 496 4.90 -4.84 -15.31
CA ASN A 496 5.22 -3.89 -14.23
C ASN A 496 4.07 -2.92 -13.91
N THR A 497 2.81 -3.26 -14.18
CA THR A 497 1.65 -2.53 -13.68
C THR A 497 1.07 -3.21 -12.44
N PHE A 498 0.22 -2.52 -11.67
CA PHE A 498 -0.51 -3.08 -10.55
C PHE A 498 -1.88 -3.54 -11.02
N GLN A 499 -2.18 -4.84 -10.83
CA GLN A 499 -3.41 -5.46 -11.30
C GLN A 499 -4.04 -6.30 -10.20
N HIS A 500 -5.35 -6.57 -10.31
CA HIS A 500 -6.12 -7.33 -9.35
C HIS A 500 -7.14 -8.26 -10.05
N GLY A 501 -7.67 -9.23 -9.34
CA GLY A 501 -8.64 -10.21 -9.86
C GLY A 501 -8.21 -11.66 -9.70
N GLY A 502 -6.93 -11.93 -9.38
CA GLY A 502 -6.34 -13.26 -9.29
C GLY A 502 -5.96 -13.69 -7.88
N ILE A 503 -4.92 -14.53 -7.80
CA ILE A 503 -4.46 -15.14 -6.55
C ILE A 503 -3.03 -14.72 -6.27
N SER A 504 -2.88 -13.86 -5.28
CA SER A 504 -1.61 -13.51 -4.65
C SER A 504 -1.85 -13.17 -3.17
N LEU A 505 -0.78 -13.14 -2.37
CA LEU A 505 -0.84 -12.69 -0.98
C LEU A 505 -1.42 -11.27 -0.89
N GLU A 506 -0.95 -10.39 -1.78
CA GLU A 506 -1.30 -8.97 -1.79
C GLU A 506 -2.75 -8.70 -2.21
N GLU A 507 -3.30 -9.50 -3.12
CA GLU A 507 -4.69 -9.36 -3.58
C GLU A 507 -5.69 -9.94 -2.58
N MET A 508 -5.35 -11.07 -1.95
CA MET A 508 -6.30 -11.86 -1.17
C MET A 508 -6.22 -11.64 0.33
N ILE A 509 -5.03 -11.38 0.89
CA ILE A 509 -4.86 -11.19 2.33
C ILE A 509 -4.93 -9.69 2.66
N ILE A 510 -6.09 -9.25 3.10
CA ILE A 510 -6.44 -7.84 3.19
C ILE A 510 -6.85 -7.40 4.61
N PRO A 511 -6.63 -6.12 4.97
CA PRO A 511 -6.78 -5.64 6.35
C PRO A 511 -8.22 -5.40 6.77
N TYR A 512 -8.49 -5.69 8.05
CA TYR A 512 -9.66 -5.25 8.82
C TYR A 512 -9.17 -4.67 10.15
N ILE A 513 -9.33 -3.38 10.35
CA ILE A 513 -8.70 -2.62 11.42
C ILE A 513 -9.76 -1.90 12.25
N THR A 514 -9.79 -2.17 13.55
CA THR A 514 -10.67 -1.48 14.49
C THR A 514 -9.89 -0.44 15.28
N LEU A 515 -10.40 0.78 15.31
CA LEU A 515 -9.71 1.95 15.85
C LEU A 515 -10.60 2.67 16.87
N SER A 516 -10.09 2.87 18.09
CA SER A 516 -10.72 3.71 19.12
C SER A 516 -10.01 5.07 19.21
N PRO A 517 -10.73 6.18 19.39
CA PRO A 517 -10.12 7.49 19.55
C PRO A 517 -9.28 7.57 20.83
N ARG A 518 -8.17 8.29 20.76
CA ARG A 518 -7.28 8.56 21.90
C ARG A 518 -7.84 9.56 22.91
#